data_c2a2f48a4c12cc0c104034e397e8fe31
#
_entry.id   c2a2f48a4c12cc0c104034e397e8fe31
#
_cell.length_a   1.000
_cell.length_b   1.000
_cell.length_c   1.000
_cell.angle_alpha   90.00
_cell.angle_beta   90.00
_cell.angle_gamma   90.00
#
_symmetry.space_group_name_H-M   'P 1'
#
loop_
_entity.id
_entity.type
_entity.pdbx_description
1 polymer ?
#
loop_
_entity_poly.entity_id
_entity_poly.type
_entity_poly.pdbx_seq_one_letter_code
_entity_poly.pdbx_strand_id
1 'polypeptide(L)'
;MRKLQNLTKLVLCAALVAPLVGCGGDNESAVKQVGDAKEMFGCNVINVFNAGEYIGDRVISDFETMYNAKVNYDLFESNEMMYTKLLGGSSYDVLVPSDYMIEQLLAEKMLQPLDKKSYENLGLLNPSVVESQKGFDPTLEYSVPYFWGNVGLVYNKTTVDEKDIEEEGWNILKDPKYKGRIFFYDSQRDGFMIAFKALGYSMNTNDPKEIQEAYEWLSEMNATMEPAYVTDEVIDGMINAEKDIAVMYS
;
A
#
# COMPACT_ATOMS: atom_id res chain seq x y z
N MET A 1 74.96 -31.16 34.26
CA MET A 1 74.64 -32.49 34.78
C MET A 1 73.21 -32.85 34.52
N ARG A 2 72.95 -33.95 33.88
CA ARG A 2 71.69 -34.76 33.77
C ARG A 2 70.43 -34.09 33.36
N LYS A 3 69.92 -34.27 32.13
CA LYS A 3 69.17 -35.43 31.59
C LYS A 3 67.95 -35.77 32.45
N LEU A 4 66.76 -35.68 31.85
CA LEU A 4 65.80 -36.77 31.53
C LEU A 4 64.58 -36.15 30.84
N GLN A 5 64.40 -36.46 29.68
CA GLN A 5 63.36 -37.20 28.95
C GLN A 5 62.15 -37.61 29.80
N ASN A 6 60.95 -37.15 29.34
CA ASN A 6 59.81 -38.05 29.31
C ASN A 6 58.90 -37.72 28.14
N LEU A 7 58.86 -38.67 27.24
CA LEU A 7 57.91 -38.87 26.18
C LEU A 7 56.56 -39.26 26.77
N THR A 8 55.52 -38.55 26.50
CA THR A 8 54.19 -39.06 26.81
C THR A 8 53.25 -38.78 25.65
N LYS A 9 53.03 -39.81 24.93
CA LYS A 9 51.96 -40.23 24.05
C LYS A 9 50.87 -39.18 23.69
N LEU A 10 50.92 -38.77 22.46
CA LEU A 10 49.85 -38.13 21.73
C LEU A 10 48.74 -39.17 21.50
N VAL A 11 47.62 -39.04 22.20
CA VAL A 11 46.40 -39.77 21.87
C VAL A 11 45.64 -38.94 20.88
N LEU A 12 45.60 -39.40 19.65
CA LEU A 12 44.84 -38.83 18.53
C LEU A 12 43.35 -39.20 18.72
N CYS A 13 42.58 -38.30 19.34
CA CYS A 13 41.14 -38.36 19.26
C CYS A 13 40.69 -37.69 17.95
N ALA A 14 40.52 -38.49 16.92
CA ALA A 14 39.81 -38.12 15.72
C ALA A 14 38.32 -37.99 16.07
N ALA A 15 37.88 -36.79 16.47
CA ALA A 15 36.48 -36.46 16.54
C ALA A 15 35.95 -36.34 15.09
N LEU A 16 35.15 -37.29 14.67
CA LEU A 16 34.31 -37.24 13.49
C LEU A 16 33.29 -36.07 13.70
N VAL A 17 33.58 -34.92 13.18
CA VAL A 17 32.58 -33.86 12.96
C VAL A 17 31.80 -34.30 11.73
N ALA A 18 30.73 -35.02 11.93
CA ALA A 18 29.69 -35.16 10.89
C ALA A 18 29.08 -33.79 10.67
N PRO A 19 29.03 -33.27 9.44
CA PRO A 19 28.24 -32.10 9.16
C PRO A 19 26.78 -32.49 9.38
N LEU A 20 26.15 -31.96 10.43
CA LEU A 20 24.68 -31.88 10.53
C LEU A 20 24.24 -31.00 9.37
N VAL A 21 23.92 -31.62 8.26
CA VAL A 21 23.09 -31.02 7.22
C VAL A 21 21.72 -30.87 7.87
N GLY A 22 21.49 -29.70 8.44
CA GLY A 22 20.17 -29.26 8.83
C GLY A 22 19.36 -29.13 7.55
N CYS A 23 18.48 -30.09 7.26
CA CYS A 23 17.37 -29.92 6.36
C CYS A 23 16.40 -28.92 7.02
N GLY A 24 16.55 -27.67 6.69
CA GLY A 24 15.71 -26.54 6.99
C GLY A 24 16.01 -25.50 5.95
N GLY A 25 15.86 -25.86 4.70
CA GLY A 25 15.91 -24.95 3.57
C GLY A 25 14.52 -24.87 3.01
N ASP A 26 13.83 -23.77 3.28
CA ASP A 26 12.82 -23.29 2.38
C ASP A 26 13.49 -23.22 1.00
N ASN A 27 13.05 -24.09 0.09
CA ASN A 27 13.40 -24.02 -1.32
C ASN A 27 12.68 -22.79 -1.90
N GLU A 28 13.11 -21.60 -1.52
CA GLU A 28 12.86 -20.41 -2.32
C GLU A 28 13.64 -20.63 -3.62
N SER A 29 12.90 -20.95 -4.67
CA SER A 29 13.47 -21.04 -6.01
C SER A 29 14.07 -19.69 -6.34
N ALA A 30 15.40 -19.63 -6.42
CA ALA A 30 16.10 -18.39 -6.74
C ALA A 30 15.54 -17.84 -8.06
N VAL A 31 15.15 -16.57 -8.03
CA VAL A 31 14.65 -15.86 -9.22
C VAL A 31 15.73 -15.88 -10.28
N LYS A 32 15.37 -16.26 -11.51
CA LYS A 32 16.31 -16.35 -12.63
C LYS A 32 16.24 -15.09 -13.46
N GLN A 33 17.40 -14.62 -13.91
CA GLN A 33 17.46 -13.58 -14.91
C GLN A 33 16.79 -14.05 -16.22
N VAL A 34 15.86 -13.26 -16.74
CA VAL A 34 15.11 -13.54 -17.98
C VAL A 34 15.46 -12.55 -19.09
N GLY A 35 16.11 -11.43 -18.76
CA GLY A 35 16.53 -10.42 -19.73
C GLY A 35 17.53 -9.44 -19.13
N ASP A 36 17.99 -8.52 -19.95
CA ASP A 36 18.79 -7.36 -19.55
C ASP A 36 18.04 -6.10 -20.01
N ALA A 37 17.61 -5.28 -19.03
CA ALA A 37 16.79 -4.11 -19.33
C ALA A 37 17.50 -3.12 -20.26
N LYS A 38 18.81 -2.95 -20.11
CA LYS A 38 19.57 -2.04 -20.97
C LYS A 38 19.67 -2.53 -22.42
N GLU A 39 19.80 -3.84 -22.61
CA GLU A 39 19.79 -4.43 -23.97
C GLU A 39 18.39 -4.38 -24.59
N MET A 40 17.36 -4.65 -23.79
CA MET A 40 15.97 -4.70 -24.27
C MET A 40 15.35 -3.32 -24.54
N PHE A 41 15.64 -2.35 -23.68
CA PHE A 41 14.93 -1.05 -23.64
C PHE A 41 15.86 0.18 -23.73
N GLY A 42 17.17 -0.02 -23.77
CA GLY A 42 18.16 1.07 -23.79
C GLY A 42 18.40 1.74 -22.44
N CYS A 43 17.66 1.35 -21.40
CA CYS A 43 17.76 1.88 -20.03
C CYS A 43 17.63 0.72 -19.05
N ASN A 44 18.36 0.79 -17.93
CA ASN A 44 18.28 -0.18 -16.85
C ASN A 44 17.90 0.42 -15.50
N VAL A 45 17.40 1.66 -15.50
CA VAL A 45 16.87 2.33 -14.29
C VAL A 45 15.42 2.66 -14.53
N ILE A 46 14.57 2.36 -13.56
CA ILE A 46 13.16 2.72 -13.54
C ILE A 46 12.83 3.45 -12.24
N ASN A 47 12.10 4.56 -12.34
CA ASN A 47 11.67 5.37 -11.22
C ASN A 47 10.19 5.10 -10.96
N VAL A 48 9.87 4.58 -9.78
CA VAL A 48 8.52 4.18 -9.38
C VAL A 48 8.07 5.03 -8.20
N PHE A 49 6.85 5.53 -8.25
CA PHE A 49 6.24 6.30 -7.18
C PHE A 49 4.92 5.63 -6.77
N ASN A 50 4.89 5.07 -5.58
CA ASN A 50 3.78 4.25 -5.09
C ASN A 50 3.34 4.68 -3.69
N ALA A 51 2.18 4.24 -3.25
CA ALA A 51 1.74 4.30 -1.86
C ALA A 51 2.51 3.27 -1.00
N GLY A 52 2.58 3.49 0.32
CA GLY A 52 3.49 2.79 1.22
C GLY A 52 3.40 1.26 1.16
N GLU A 53 2.28 0.70 1.58
CA GLU A 53 2.11 -0.76 1.76
C GLU A 53 1.67 -1.51 0.47
N TYR A 54 1.78 -0.89 -0.71
CA TYR A 54 1.21 -1.43 -1.96
C TYR A 54 2.20 -2.24 -2.79
N ILE A 55 3.14 -2.94 -2.14
CA ILE A 55 4.09 -3.82 -2.83
C ILE A 55 4.53 -4.97 -1.89
N GLY A 56 4.74 -6.15 -2.45
CA GLY A 56 5.28 -7.28 -1.66
C GLY A 56 6.79 -7.18 -1.47
N ASP A 57 7.29 -7.72 -0.37
CA ASP A 57 8.68 -7.59 0.12
C ASP A 57 9.77 -7.88 -0.92
N ARG A 58 9.54 -8.81 -1.84
CA ARG A 58 10.55 -9.25 -2.82
C ARG A 58 10.33 -8.75 -4.24
N VAL A 59 9.23 -8.05 -4.51
CA VAL A 59 8.87 -7.66 -5.88
C VAL A 59 9.96 -6.82 -6.54
N ILE A 60 10.51 -5.84 -5.83
CA ILE A 60 11.59 -5.00 -6.35
C ILE A 60 12.86 -5.81 -6.60
N SER A 61 13.33 -6.56 -5.61
CA SER A 61 14.57 -7.36 -5.72
C SER A 61 14.47 -8.44 -6.78
N ASP A 62 13.30 -9.07 -6.90
CA ASP A 62 13.03 -10.09 -7.91
C ASP A 62 13.04 -9.47 -9.31
N PHE A 63 12.39 -8.30 -9.50
CA PHE A 63 12.41 -7.56 -10.76
C PHE A 63 13.81 -7.11 -11.15
N GLU A 64 14.57 -6.52 -10.22
CA GLU A 64 15.97 -6.12 -10.45
C GLU A 64 16.84 -7.32 -10.90
N THR A 65 16.63 -8.48 -10.28
CA THR A 65 17.33 -9.72 -10.64
C THR A 65 16.89 -10.25 -12.00
N MET A 66 15.58 -10.27 -12.27
CA MET A 66 15.02 -10.80 -13.52
C MET A 66 15.50 -10.03 -14.75
N TYR A 67 15.64 -8.72 -14.64
CA TYR A 67 15.91 -7.84 -15.78
C TYR A 67 17.26 -7.14 -15.73
N ASN A 68 18.10 -7.45 -14.76
CA ASN A 68 19.37 -6.72 -14.53
C ASN A 68 19.14 -5.20 -14.51
N ALA A 69 18.13 -4.78 -13.76
CA ALA A 69 17.67 -3.40 -13.67
C ALA A 69 17.91 -2.82 -12.28
N LYS A 70 17.73 -1.52 -12.15
CA LYS A 70 17.71 -0.79 -10.88
C LYS A 70 16.36 -0.08 -10.73
N VAL A 71 15.67 -0.29 -9.61
CA VAL A 71 14.44 0.41 -9.27
C VAL A 71 14.74 1.51 -8.25
N ASN A 72 14.46 2.76 -8.60
CA ASN A 72 14.37 3.83 -7.65
C ASN A 72 12.91 3.90 -7.19
N TYR A 73 12.67 3.55 -5.93
CA TYR A 73 11.34 3.41 -5.40
C TYR A 73 11.05 4.49 -4.37
N ASP A 74 10.17 5.42 -4.72
CA ASP A 74 9.72 6.51 -3.86
C ASP A 74 8.31 6.21 -3.34
N LEU A 75 8.01 6.69 -2.12
CA LEU A 75 6.70 6.56 -1.50
C LEU A 75 6.00 7.91 -1.40
N PHE A 76 4.68 7.90 -1.50
CA PHE A 76 3.82 9.04 -1.18
C PHE A 76 2.77 8.65 -0.13
N GLU A 77 2.41 9.59 0.70
CA GLU A 77 1.40 9.41 1.76
C GLU A 77 -0.02 9.70 1.24
N SER A 78 -0.15 10.62 0.28
CA SER A 78 -1.42 10.96 -0.35
C SER A 78 -1.27 11.26 -1.84
N ASN A 79 -2.36 11.05 -2.59
CA ASN A 79 -2.40 11.39 -4.02
C ASN A 79 -2.13 12.90 -4.26
N GLU A 80 -2.57 13.76 -3.35
CA GLU A 80 -2.37 15.21 -3.41
C GLU A 80 -0.89 15.58 -3.23
N MET A 81 -0.18 14.88 -2.35
CA MET A 81 1.27 15.05 -2.18
C MET A 81 2.02 14.57 -3.43
N MET A 82 1.66 13.39 -3.96
CA MET A 82 2.21 12.89 -5.22
C MET A 82 2.01 13.91 -6.34
N TYR A 83 0.79 14.41 -6.53
CA TYR A 83 0.46 15.40 -7.54
C TYR A 83 1.28 16.70 -7.38
N THR A 84 1.39 17.21 -6.16
CA THR A 84 2.21 18.41 -5.86
C THR A 84 3.67 18.21 -6.24
N LYS A 85 4.23 17.02 -5.98
CA LYS A 85 5.61 16.67 -6.34
C LYS A 85 5.80 16.61 -7.86
N LEU A 86 4.82 16.12 -8.60
CA LEU A 86 4.83 16.12 -10.07
C LEU A 86 4.77 17.55 -10.63
N LEU A 87 3.91 18.42 -10.09
CA LEU A 87 3.85 19.82 -10.45
C LEU A 87 5.17 20.56 -10.15
N GLY A 88 5.90 20.12 -9.13
CA GLY A 88 7.24 20.62 -8.79
C GLY A 88 8.34 20.19 -9.77
N GLY A 89 8.01 19.42 -10.81
CA GLY A 89 8.94 19.00 -11.86
C GLY A 89 9.59 17.63 -11.62
N SER A 90 9.18 16.87 -10.62
CA SER A 90 9.62 15.47 -10.46
C SER A 90 9.05 14.60 -11.58
N SER A 91 9.85 13.64 -12.05
CA SER A 91 9.48 12.74 -13.14
C SER A 91 9.67 11.30 -12.71
N TYR A 92 8.69 10.47 -13.05
CA TYR A 92 8.67 9.04 -12.77
C TYR A 92 8.26 8.26 -14.01
N ASP A 93 8.70 7.01 -14.09
CA ASP A 93 8.37 6.10 -15.18
C ASP A 93 7.06 5.35 -14.87
N VAL A 94 6.80 5.08 -13.58
CA VAL A 94 5.58 4.42 -13.10
C VAL A 94 5.02 5.19 -11.91
N LEU A 95 3.72 5.50 -11.98
CA LEU A 95 2.92 6.06 -10.90
C LEU A 95 1.83 5.06 -10.49
N VAL A 96 1.54 4.96 -9.20
CA VAL A 96 0.47 4.08 -8.68
C VAL A 96 -0.54 4.90 -7.88
N PRO A 97 -1.27 5.83 -8.51
CA PRO A 97 -2.30 6.63 -7.87
C PRO A 97 -3.65 5.93 -7.81
N SER A 98 -4.57 6.53 -7.06
CA SER A 98 -5.99 6.17 -7.11
C SER A 98 -6.66 6.63 -8.40
N ASP A 99 -7.82 6.07 -8.68
CA ASP A 99 -8.64 6.32 -9.88
C ASP A 99 -8.92 7.80 -10.15
N TYR A 100 -9.37 8.55 -9.15
CA TYR A 100 -9.67 9.98 -9.30
C TYR A 100 -8.43 10.82 -9.66
N MET A 101 -7.26 10.40 -9.19
CA MET A 101 -6.01 11.08 -9.54
C MET A 101 -5.55 10.72 -10.96
N ILE A 102 -5.81 9.49 -11.42
CA ILE A 102 -5.60 9.13 -12.84
C ILE A 102 -6.47 10.02 -13.73
N GLU A 103 -7.75 10.21 -13.39
CA GLU A 103 -8.66 11.11 -14.12
C GLU A 103 -8.11 12.53 -14.22
N GLN A 104 -7.61 13.08 -13.11
CA GLN A 104 -6.99 14.41 -13.07
C GLN A 104 -5.72 14.48 -13.94
N LEU A 105 -4.81 13.53 -13.77
CA LEU A 105 -3.56 13.50 -14.56
C LEU A 105 -3.81 13.34 -16.05
N LEU A 106 -4.86 12.61 -16.46
CA LEU A 106 -5.31 12.50 -17.84
C LEU A 106 -5.84 13.83 -18.37
N ALA A 107 -6.71 14.51 -17.62
CA ALA A 107 -7.26 15.81 -18.00
C ALA A 107 -6.15 16.85 -18.22
N GLU A 108 -5.07 16.76 -17.46
CA GLU A 108 -3.89 17.64 -17.53
C GLU A 108 -2.82 17.14 -18.50
N LYS A 109 -3.04 16.00 -19.16
CA LYS A 109 -2.11 15.41 -20.15
C LYS A 109 -0.72 15.09 -19.56
N MET A 110 -0.69 14.67 -18.32
CA MET A 110 0.54 14.32 -17.61
C MET A 110 0.92 12.84 -17.76
N LEU A 111 0.04 12.01 -18.31
CA LEU A 111 0.28 10.59 -18.54
C LEU A 111 0.60 10.31 -20.02
N GLN A 112 1.41 9.29 -20.25
CA GLN A 112 1.70 8.77 -21.56
C GLN A 112 0.88 7.50 -21.83
N PRO A 113 0.44 7.27 -23.08
CA PRO A 113 -0.26 6.04 -23.42
C PRO A 113 0.66 4.82 -23.30
N LEU A 114 0.09 3.72 -22.83
CA LEU A 114 0.77 2.44 -22.63
C LEU A 114 0.71 1.59 -23.90
N ASP A 115 1.82 0.98 -24.30
CA ASP A 115 1.79 -0.06 -25.34
C ASP A 115 1.29 -1.40 -24.79
N LYS A 116 -0.01 -1.51 -24.60
CA LYS A 116 -0.65 -2.72 -24.04
C LYS A 116 -0.46 -3.98 -24.86
N LYS A 117 -0.02 -3.87 -26.11
CA LYS A 117 0.30 -5.06 -26.93
C LYS A 117 1.50 -5.82 -26.40
N SER A 118 2.35 -5.12 -25.64
CA SER A 118 3.53 -5.70 -25.00
C SER A 118 3.22 -6.38 -23.65
N TYR A 119 1.97 -6.31 -23.16
CA TYR A 119 1.59 -6.84 -21.85
C TYR A 119 0.92 -8.20 -21.96
N GLU A 120 1.70 -9.27 -21.76
CA GLU A 120 1.22 -10.65 -21.89
C GLU A 120 0.14 -11.02 -20.85
N ASN A 121 0.15 -10.38 -19.68
CA ASN A 121 -0.67 -10.74 -18.53
C ASN A 121 -1.99 -9.96 -18.42
N LEU A 122 -2.32 -9.06 -19.34
CA LEU A 122 -3.57 -8.29 -19.26
C LEU A 122 -4.83 -9.17 -19.21
N GLY A 123 -4.80 -10.33 -19.87
CA GLY A 123 -5.90 -11.29 -19.85
C GLY A 123 -6.15 -11.96 -18.49
N LEU A 124 -5.25 -11.79 -17.51
CA LEU A 124 -5.40 -12.31 -16.16
C LEU A 124 -6.12 -11.32 -15.21
N LEU A 125 -6.32 -10.08 -15.64
CA LEU A 125 -7.01 -9.07 -14.85
C LEU A 125 -8.49 -9.42 -14.67
N ASN A 126 -9.03 -9.07 -13.50
CA ASN A 126 -10.46 -9.24 -13.24
C ASN A 126 -11.29 -8.36 -14.19
N PRO A 127 -12.17 -8.96 -15.02
CA PRO A 127 -12.95 -8.20 -16.01
C PRO A 127 -13.80 -7.09 -15.42
N SER A 128 -14.36 -7.27 -14.21
CA SER A 128 -15.17 -6.26 -13.54
C SER A 128 -14.35 -5.05 -13.14
N VAL A 129 -13.09 -5.25 -12.70
CA VAL A 129 -12.19 -4.16 -12.36
C VAL A 129 -11.76 -3.39 -13.61
N VAL A 130 -11.47 -4.10 -14.71
CA VAL A 130 -11.17 -3.48 -16.03
C VAL A 130 -12.35 -2.67 -16.53
N GLU A 131 -13.59 -3.16 -16.36
CA GLU A 131 -14.79 -2.41 -16.76
C GLU A 131 -14.97 -1.14 -15.92
N SER A 132 -14.73 -1.22 -14.60
CA SER A 132 -14.78 -0.06 -13.71
C SER A 132 -13.74 1.01 -14.08
N GLN A 133 -12.59 0.60 -14.60
CA GLN A 133 -11.52 1.50 -15.05
C GLN A 133 -11.99 2.49 -16.12
N LYS A 134 -12.96 2.12 -16.96
CA LYS A 134 -13.50 3.01 -17.98
C LYS A 134 -14.13 4.29 -17.45
N GLY A 135 -14.47 4.31 -16.17
CA GLY A 135 -15.00 5.49 -15.50
C GLY A 135 -13.99 6.64 -15.41
N PHE A 136 -12.68 6.33 -15.37
CA PHE A 136 -11.60 7.32 -15.24
C PHE A 136 -10.56 7.24 -16.37
N ASP A 137 -10.41 6.11 -17.04
CA ASP A 137 -9.60 5.93 -18.25
C ASP A 137 -10.48 5.32 -19.36
N PRO A 138 -11.34 6.11 -20.04
CA PRO A 138 -12.36 5.59 -20.94
C PRO A 138 -11.81 4.78 -22.11
N THR A 139 -10.58 5.06 -22.54
CA THR A 139 -9.92 4.36 -23.64
C THR A 139 -9.13 3.14 -23.17
N LEU A 140 -8.95 3.01 -21.87
CA LEU A 140 -8.07 2.01 -21.26
C LEU A 140 -6.64 2.07 -21.81
N GLU A 141 -6.16 3.25 -22.19
CA GLU A 141 -4.84 3.39 -22.85
C GLU A 141 -3.74 3.85 -21.87
N TYR A 142 -4.10 4.39 -20.72
CA TYR A 142 -3.13 5.09 -19.86
C TYR A 142 -2.86 4.40 -18.53
N SER A 143 -3.70 3.47 -18.12
CA SER A 143 -3.58 2.81 -16.84
C SER A 143 -3.83 1.30 -16.92
N VAL A 144 -3.36 0.58 -15.89
CA VAL A 144 -3.62 -0.84 -15.67
C VAL A 144 -4.02 -1.01 -14.21
N PRO A 145 -5.13 -1.71 -13.90
CA PRO A 145 -5.50 -1.98 -12.52
C PRO A 145 -4.39 -2.71 -11.77
N TYR A 146 -4.08 -2.25 -10.56
CA TYR A 146 -3.05 -2.83 -9.71
C TYR A 146 -3.67 -3.43 -8.45
N PHE A 147 -4.12 -2.59 -7.52
CA PHE A 147 -4.90 -2.99 -6.36
C PHE A 147 -6.30 -2.41 -6.40
N TRP A 148 -7.24 -3.07 -5.75
CA TRP A 148 -8.56 -2.56 -5.45
C TRP A 148 -8.98 -3.07 -4.07
N GLY A 149 -9.78 -2.29 -3.37
CA GLY A 149 -10.25 -2.63 -2.04
C GLY A 149 -11.42 -1.75 -1.63
N ASN A 150 -11.80 -1.87 -0.38
CA ASN A 150 -12.83 -1.05 0.23
C ASN A 150 -12.23 -0.24 1.39
N VAL A 151 -12.77 0.93 1.63
CA VAL A 151 -12.59 1.63 2.89
C VAL A 151 -13.67 1.15 3.86
N GLY A 152 -13.28 0.84 5.07
CA GLY A 152 -14.17 0.29 6.07
C GLY A 152 -13.84 0.73 7.49
N LEU A 153 -14.73 0.37 8.41
CA LEU A 153 -14.50 0.47 9.83
C LEU A 153 -13.88 -0.84 10.34
N VAL A 154 -12.74 -0.72 10.97
CA VAL A 154 -12.10 -1.80 11.73
C VAL A 154 -12.19 -1.45 13.21
N TYR A 155 -12.55 -2.39 14.06
CA TYR A 155 -12.76 -2.12 15.46
C TYR A 155 -12.29 -3.26 16.37
N ASN A 156 -11.89 -2.91 17.57
CA ASN A 156 -11.49 -3.86 18.60
C ASN A 156 -12.74 -4.44 19.29
N LYS A 157 -13.07 -5.70 19.00
CA LYS A 157 -14.25 -6.41 19.55
C LYS A 157 -14.26 -6.54 21.09
N THR A 158 -13.13 -6.28 21.74
CA THR A 158 -13.09 -6.34 23.22
C THR A 158 -13.49 -5.04 23.88
N THR A 159 -13.49 -3.92 23.15
CA THR A 159 -13.73 -2.57 23.68
C THR A 159 -14.84 -1.81 22.96
N VAL A 160 -15.25 -2.27 21.79
CA VAL A 160 -16.36 -1.72 21.00
C VAL A 160 -17.48 -2.75 20.95
N ASP A 161 -18.70 -2.31 21.23
CA ASP A 161 -19.88 -3.15 21.10
C ASP A 161 -20.26 -3.25 19.61
N GLU A 162 -20.36 -4.49 19.12
CA GLU A 162 -20.74 -4.75 17.72
C GLU A 162 -22.10 -4.15 17.38
N LYS A 163 -23.00 -4.08 18.37
CA LYS A 163 -24.30 -3.46 18.22
C LYS A 163 -24.22 -1.97 17.91
N ASP A 164 -23.28 -1.23 18.51
CA ASP A 164 -23.09 0.18 18.19
C ASP A 164 -22.66 0.36 16.73
N ILE A 165 -21.78 -0.53 16.22
CA ILE A 165 -21.37 -0.52 14.82
C ILE A 165 -22.55 -0.81 13.87
N GLU A 166 -23.40 -1.78 14.21
CA GLU A 166 -24.54 -2.19 13.38
C GLU A 166 -25.65 -1.11 13.36
N GLU A 167 -25.91 -0.45 14.49
CA GLU A 167 -26.95 0.56 14.61
C GLU A 167 -26.54 1.93 14.05
N GLU A 168 -25.29 2.35 14.25
CA GLU A 168 -24.81 3.68 13.89
C GLU A 168 -24.11 3.75 12.54
N GLY A 169 -23.52 2.65 12.09
CA GLY A 169 -22.71 2.62 10.85
C GLY A 169 -21.60 3.67 10.92
N TRP A 170 -21.47 4.51 9.89
CA TRP A 170 -20.48 5.58 9.85
C TRP A 170 -20.66 6.68 10.92
N ASN A 171 -21.87 6.82 11.48
CA ASN A 171 -22.12 7.82 12.53
C ASN A 171 -21.46 7.48 13.85
N ILE A 172 -21.00 6.24 14.07
CA ILE A 172 -20.19 5.85 15.25
C ILE A 172 -18.92 6.72 15.38
N LEU A 173 -18.43 7.28 14.27
CA LEU A 173 -17.30 8.21 14.28
C LEU A 173 -17.63 9.54 14.98
N LYS A 174 -18.91 9.78 15.30
CA LYS A 174 -19.40 10.93 16.09
C LYS A 174 -19.99 10.52 17.43
N ASP A 175 -19.99 9.25 17.82
CA ASP A 175 -20.46 8.81 19.12
C ASP A 175 -19.46 9.24 20.23
N PRO A 176 -19.88 10.10 21.19
CA PRO A 176 -19.03 10.56 22.28
C PRO A 176 -18.40 9.44 23.13
N LYS A 177 -18.99 8.24 23.12
CA LYS A 177 -18.47 7.04 23.80
C LYS A 177 -17.07 6.69 23.32
N TYR A 178 -16.74 7.02 22.07
CA TYR A 178 -15.48 6.69 21.42
C TYR A 178 -14.55 7.89 21.21
N LYS A 179 -14.82 9.01 21.90
CA LYS A 179 -13.98 10.21 21.83
C LYS A 179 -12.51 9.91 22.14
N GLY A 180 -11.59 10.37 21.31
CA GLY A 180 -10.15 10.17 21.44
C GLY A 180 -9.68 8.72 21.14
N ARG A 181 -10.61 7.85 20.71
CA ARG A 181 -10.37 6.41 20.50
C ARG A 181 -10.45 5.99 19.03
N ILE A 182 -10.32 6.96 18.10
CA ILE A 182 -10.51 6.78 16.66
C ILE A 182 -9.22 7.09 15.94
N PHE A 183 -8.79 6.18 15.05
CA PHE A 183 -7.91 6.48 13.93
C PHE A 183 -8.76 6.85 12.72
N PHE A 184 -8.48 8.00 12.14
CA PHE A 184 -9.12 8.45 10.91
C PHE A 184 -8.07 8.54 9.79
N TYR A 185 -8.40 8.01 8.60
CA TYR A 185 -7.44 7.99 7.51
C TYR A 185 -7.20 9.40 6.97
N ASP A 186 -5.92 9.79 6.84
CA ASP A 186 -5.50 11.13 6.39
C ASP A 186 -5.58 11.26 4.86
N SER A 187 -6.81 11.26 4.36
CA SER A 187 -7.14 11.44 2.96
C SER A 187 -8.38 12.32 2.83
N GLN A 188 -8.27 13.41 2.09
CA GLN A 188 -9.40 14.31 1.83
C GLN A 188 -10.54 13.58 1.11
N ARG A 189 -10.21 12.80 0.08
CA ARG A 189 -11.21 12.09 -0.72
C ARG A 189 -11.98 11.09 0.12
N ASP A 190 -11.28 10.28 0.91
CA ASP A 190 -11.91 9.27 1.76
C ASP A 190 -12.70 9.91 2.90
N GLY A 191 -12.20 10.98 3.49
CA GLY A 191 -12.93 11.72 4.51
C GLY A 191 -14.29 12.23 4.01
N PHE A 192 -14.33 12.87 2.85
CA PHE A 192 -15.59 13.30 2.24
C PHE A 192 -16.47 12.12 1.86
N MET A 193 -15.92 11.04 1.30
CA MET A 193 -16.68 9.83 1.01
C MET A 193 -17.39 9.28 2.26
N ILE A 194 -16.71 9.21 3.38
CA ILE A 194 -17.26 8.73 4.65
C ILE A 194 -18.39 9.63 5.12
N ALA A 195 -18.19 10.96 5.08
CA ALA A 195 -19.22 11.93 5.45
C ALA A 195 -20.46 11.83 4.55
N PHE A 196 -20.26 11.71 3.23
CA PHE A 196 -21.37 11.48 2.29
C PHE A 196 -22.14 10.21 2.64
N LYS A 197 -21.45 9.11 2.94
CA LYS A 197 -22.10 7.85 3.33
C LYS A 197 -22.83 7.97 4.66
N ALA A 198 -22.27 8.65 5.65
CA ALA A 198 -22.92 8.92 6.94
C ALA A 198 -24.19 9.75 6.78
N LEU A 199 -24.20 10.69 5.82
CA LEU A 199 -25.36 11.55 5.51
C LEU A 199 -26.34 10.92 4.51
N GLY A 200 -26.04 9.75 3.95
CA GLY A 200 -26.87 9.04 2.98
C GLY A 200 -26.75 9.54 1.54
N TYR A 201 -25.69 10.29 1.23
CA TYR A 201 -25.43 10.85 -0.09
C TYR A 201 -24.61 9.88 -0.98
N SER A 202 -24.56 10.20 -2.27
CA SER A 202 -23.65 9.53 -3.21
C SER A 202 -22.20 9.92 -2.89
N MET A 203 -21.28 8.94 -2.91
CA MET A 203 -19.83 9.21 -2.79
C MET A 203 -19.29 10.11 -3.91
N ASN A 204 -19.99 10.16 -5.04
CA ASN A 204 -19.60 10.91 -6.24
C ASN A 204 -20.53 12.12 -6.48
N THR A 205 -21.15 12.64 -5.42
CA THR A 205 -21.97 13.84 -5.56
C THR A 205 -21.14 15.06 -5.93
N ASN A 206 -21.72 15.93 -6.78
CA ASN A 206 -21.17 17.25 -7.10
C ASN A 206 -22.12 18.36 -6.61
N ASP A 207 -23.14 18.03 -5.82
CA ASP A 207 -24.06 19.02 -5.29
C ASP A 207 -23.34 19.87 -4.23
N PRO A 208 -23.21 21.20 -4.42
CA PRO A 208 -22.50 22.07 -3.48
C PRO A 208 -23.11 22.04 -2.07
N LYS A 209 -24.41 21.79 -1.95
CA LYS A 209 -25.10 21.72 -0.65
C LYS A 209 -24.68 20.44 0.09
N GLU A 210 -24.67 19.29 -0.59
CA GLU A 210 -24.24 18.02 -0.01
C GLU A 210 -22.76 18.05 0.38
N ILE A 211 -21.93 18.71 -0.44
CA ILE A 211 -20.49 18.93 -0.14
C ILE A 211 -20.34 19.80 1.12
N GLN A 212 -21.13 20.88 1.25
CA GLN A 212 -21.09 21.73 2.43
C GLN A 212 -21.55 20.99 3.69
N GLU A 213 -22.61 20.20 3.61
CA GLU A 213 -23.10 19.40 4.74
C GLU A 213 -22.07 18.33 5.16
N ALA A 214 -21.38 17.71 4.21
CA ALA A 214 -20.28 16.78 4.49
C ALA A 214 -19.09 17.48 5.18
N TYR A 215 -18.74 18.66 4.73
CA TYR A 215 -17.70 19.48 5.38
C TYR A 215 -18.07 19.83 6.82
N GLU A 216 -19.32 20.19 7.07
CA GLU A 216 -19.83 20.50 8.42
C GLU A 216 -19.80 19.25 9.31
N TRP A 217 -20.20 18.08 8.77
CA TRP A 217 -20.14 16.79 9.47
C TRP A 217 -18.70 16.44 9.88
N LEU A 218 -17.72 16.58 8.96
CA LEU A 218 -16.30 16.33 9.24
C LEU A 218 -15.74 17.32 10.25
N SER A 219 -16.09 18.60 10.13
CA SER A 219 -15.63 19.65 11.02
C SER A 219 -16.12 19.42 12.46
N GLU A 220 -17.39 19.03 12.61
CA GLU A 220 -17.95 18.68 13.91
C GLU A 220 -17.29 17.41 14.48
N MET A 221 -17.15 16.37 13.67
CA MET A 221 -16.48 15.13 14.06
C MET A 221 -15.07 15.43 14.56
N ASN A 222 -14.28 16.18 13.81
CA ASN A 222 -12.92 16.55 14.21
C ASN A 222 -12.89 17.34 15.53
N ALA A 223 -13.78 18.33 15.68
CA ALA A 223 -13.83 19.19 16.86
C ALA A 223 -14.30 18.45 18.14
N THR A 224 -15.19 17.46 18.00
CA THR A 224 -15.81 16.79 19.13
C THR A 224 -15.14 15.48 19.50
N MET A 225 -14.63 14.74 18.52
CA MET A 225 -14.14 13.36 18.69
C MET A 225 -12.62 13.25 18.85
N GLU A 226 -11.86 14.29 18.49
CA GLU A 226 -10.40 14.30 18.60
C GLU A 226 -9.75 13.05 17.96
N PRO A 227 -10.05 12.75 16.68
CA PRO A 227 -9.45 11.59 16.02
C PRO A 227 -7.95 11.79 15.82
N ALA A 228 -7.20 10.70 15.79
CA ALA A 228 -5.82 10.71 15.31
C ALA A 228 -5.83 10.44 13.80
N TYR A 229 -5.26 11.37 13.03
CA TYR A 229 -5.10 11.21 11.59
C TYR A 229 -3.83 10.40 11.32
N VAL A 230 -3.97 9.34 10.52
CA VAL A 230 -2.91 8.37 10.21
C VAL A 230 -3.04 7.89 8.77
N THR A 231 -1.97 7.35 8.23
CA THR A 231 -1.97 6.58 6.98
C THR A 231 -1.68 5.11 7.28
N ASP A 232 -0.55 4.58 6.88
CA ASP A 232 -0.21 3.16 7.06
C ASP A 232 0.06 2.79 8.53
N GLU A 233 0.37 3.77 9.39
CA GLU A 233 0.54 3.58 10.84
C GLU A 233 -0.71 3.03 11.53
N VAL A 234 -1.88 3.14 10.89
CA VAL A 234 -3.14 2.57 11.37
C VAL A 234 -3.03 1.07 11.64
N ILE A 235 -2.25 0.34 10.83
CA ILE A 235 -2.12 -1.12 10.93
C ILE A 235 -1.48 -1.48 12.27
N ASP A 236 -0.30 -0.95 12.55
CA ASP A 236 0.42 -1.20 13.78
C ASP A 236 -0.34 -0.65 15.00
N GLY A 237 -0.93 0.54 14.88
CA GLY A 237 -1.74 1.16 15.92
C GLY A 237 -2.93 0.30 16.34
N MET A 238 -3.63 -0.32 15.39
CA MET A 238 -4.75 -1.23 15.68
C MET A 238 -4.27 -2.58 16.24
N ILE A 239 -3.16 -3.13 15.74
CA ILE A 239 -2.55 -4.35 16.28
C ILE A 239 -2.15 -4.15 17.75
N ASN A 240 -1.59 -2.99 18.07
CA ASN A 240 -1.16 -2.62 19.43
C ASN A 240 -2.32 -2.12 20.32
N ALA A 241 -3.54 -2.08 19.81
CA ALA A 241 -4.73 -1.58 20.52
C ALA A 241 -4.57 -0.14 21.06
N GLU A 242 -3.92 0.74 20.30
CA GLU A 242 -3.74 2.16 20.65
C GLU A 242 -5.05 2.95 20.54
N LYS A 243 -5.92 2.54 19.64
CA LYS A 243 -7.28 3.04 19.47
C LYS A 243 -8.26 1.87 19.33
N ASP A 244 -9.54 2.16 19.37
CA ASP A 244 -10.58 1.14 19.35
C ASP A 244 -11.29 1.01 18.01
N ILE A 245 -11.35 2.10 17.25
CA ILE A 245 -11.98 2.17 15.94
C ILE A 245 -11.00 2.80 14.97
N ALA A 246 -10.93 2.25 13.77
CA ALA A 246 -10.14 2.81 12.69
C ALA A 246 -10.94 2.86 11.38
N VAL A 247 -10.70 3.91 10.61
CA VAL A 247 -11.03 3.96 9.19
C VAL A 247 -9.78 3.56 8.41
N MET A 248 -9.87 2.51 7.61
CA MET A 248 -8.74 2.02 6.84
C MET A 248 -9.17 1.24 5.59
N TYR A 249 -8.21 0.98 4.72
CA TYR A 249 -8.39 0.11 3.56
C TYR A 249 -8.38 -1.38 3.96
N SER A 250 -9.09 -2.20 3.14
CA SER A 250 -9.16 -3.68 3.29
C SER A 250 -7.96 -4.37 2.67
#